data_5cc966efbe05e26c7706e261dae47658
#
_entry.id   5cc966efbe05e26c7706e261dae47658
#
_cell.length_a   1.000
_cell.length_b   1.000
_cell.length_c   1.000
_cell.angle_alpha   90.00
_cell.angle_beta   90.00
_cell.angle_gamma   90.00
#
_symmetry.space_group_name_H-M   'P 1'
#
loop_
_entity.id
_entity.type
_entity.pdbx_description
1 polymer ?
#
loop_
_entity_poly.entity_id
_entity_poly.type
_entity_poly.pdbx_seq_one_letter_code
_entity_poly.pdbx_strand_id
1 'polypeptide(L)'
;MGETLSQTTILLVLGLLFLIGLAADLIGRFTFLPRVTLLLLGGLAIGPAGFSMLPQRFVEGWFPALTSIALALIGFLLGQQVSIPALRKRGRVVVGISLSKVFGAWLAVGIALLVVGVDPIIALLLAGIAPATAPAATYDLVHESGASGEFAETLLSIVALDDVLGLFLFIVMMAFAGTLNGDAAAGSGVAASFVEIGGSLTLGLALGVPMAYLTGRIQPGEPMLAEAMGFVLLGAGIAGWFALSPILTTMAMGGTVATLATHHDRPFHAIEGIEWPFVILFFVLAGASLEIDSVAIVGGLTALYIFSRCTGIYIGTRSGGRFTGVGLQIRRWLGLALFPQAGVALGMALLASQRFPEAGSVVLPVVLASTIVLEIVAPVLSRHALRAAGATDSPN
;
A
#
# COMPACT_ATOMS: atom_id res chain seq x y z
N MET A 1 -36.56 -9.41 0.07
CA MET A 1 -36.33 -9.13 1.48
C MET A 1 -35.13 -9.97 1.89
N GLY A 2 -33.94 -9.37 2.01
CA GLY A 2 -32.72 -10.10 2.39
C GLY A 2 -32.76 -10.45 3.86
N GLU A 3 -32.65 -11.73 4.20
CA GLU A 3 -32.39 -12.15 5.57
C GLU A 3 -31.09 -11.49 6.04
N THR A 4 -31.19 -10.61 7.02
CA THR A 4 -30.04 -10.01 7.69
C THR A 4 -29.27 -11.14 8.37
N LEU A 5 -27.95 -11.16 8.19
CA LEU A 5 -27.08 -12.11 8.91
C LEU A 5 -27.40 -12.01 10.41
N SER A 6 -27.57 -13.16 11.08
CA SER A 6 -27.85 -13.14 12.52
C SER A 6 -26.65 -12.52 13.26
N GLN A 7 -26.92 -11.82 14.34
CA GLN A 7 -25.86 -11.22 15.19
C GLN A 7 -24.86 -12.29 15.64
N THR A 8 -25.36 -13.51 15.95
CA THR A 8 -24.53 -14.65 16.34
C THR A 8 -23.55 -15.03 15.22
N THR A 9 -24.01 -15.08 13.96
CA THR A 9 -23.15 -15.39 12.80
C THR A 9 -22.05 -14.34 12.64
N ILE A 10 -22.38 -13.05 12.80
CA ILE A 10 -21.40 -11.96 12.70
C ILE A 10 -20.31 -12.11 13.76
N LEU A 11 -20.68 -12.36 15.02
CA LEU A 11 -19.71 -12.53 16.10
C LEU A 11 -18.82 -13.76 15.90
N LEU A 12 -19.39 -14.90 15.48
CA LEU A 12 -18.62 -16.10 15.17
C LEU A 12 -17.62 -15.87 14.03
N VAL A 13 -18.06 -15.23 12.95
CA VAL A 13 -17.18 -14.93 11.80
C VAL A 13 -16.06 -13.98 12.21
N LEU A 14 -16.35 -12.88 12.90
CA LEU A 14 -15.31 -11.95 13.36
C LEU A 14 -14.31 -12.65 14.29
N GLY A 15 -14.79 -13.45 15.23
CA GLY A 15 -13.92 -14.25 16.12
C GLY A 15 -13.01 -15.19 15.33
N LEU A 16 -13.55 -15.91 14.35
CA LEU A 16 -12.79 -16.80 13.48
C LEU A 16 -11.72 -16.03 12.66
N LEU A 17 -12.07 -14.89 12.10
CA LEU A 17 -11.14 -14.06 11.32
C LEU A 17 -9.95 -13.59 12.18
N PHE A 18 -10.18 -13.15 13.42
CA PHE A 18 -9.10 -12.79 14.34
C PHE A 18 -8.23 -13.97 14.75
N LEU A 19 -8.82 -15.16 14.95
CA LEU A 19 -8.05 -16.38 15.25
C LEU A 19 -7.19 -16.83 14.07
N ILE A 20 -7.69 -16.67 12.85
CA ILE A 20 -6.89 -16.91 11.63
C ILE A 20 -5.75 -15.89 11.56
N GLY A 21 -6.01 -14.63 11.90
CA GLY A 21 -4.98 -13.61 11.99
C GLY A 21 -3.88 -13.97 12.99
N LEU A 22 -4.28 -14.43 14.17
CA LEU A 22 -3.34 -14.90 15.18
C LEU A 22 -2.55 -16.13 14.71
N ALA A 23 -3.21 -17.09 14.08
CA ALA A 23 -2.55 -18.27 13.52
C ALA A 23 -1.55 -17.89 12.40
N ALA A 24 -1.92 -16.96 11.53
CA ALA A 24 -1.03 -16.44 10.50
C ALA A 24 0.21 -15.74 11.09
N ASP A 25 0.03 -14.95 12.16
CA ASP A 25 1.16 -14.33 12.87
C ASP A 25 2.08 -15.37 13.50
N LEU A 26 1.51 -16.36 14.19
CA LEU A 26 2.28 -17.47 14.79
C LEU A 26 3.04 -18.27 13.75
N ILE A 27 2.37 -18.68 12.66
CA ILE A 27 2.99 -19.45 11.58
C ILE A 27 4.08 -18.61 10.90
N GLY A 28 3.83 -17.31 10.67
CA GLY A 28 4.81 -16.40 10.07
C GLY A 28 6.10 -16.25 10.86
N ARG A 29 6.04 -16.39 12.19
CA ARG A 29 7.23 -16.38 13.07
C ARG A 29 8.10 -17.64 12.94
N PHE A 30 7.51 -18.76 12.58
CA PHE A 30 8.21 -20.05 12.45
C PHE A 30 8.49 -20.44 10.99
N THR A 31 7.97 -19.70 10.03
CA THR A 31 8.14 -19.95 8.60
C THR A 31 8.78 -18.76 7.91
N PHE A 32 9.25 -18.97 6.69
CA PHE A 32 9.75 -17.90 5.84
C PHE A 32 8.62 -17.11 5.13
N LEU A 33 7.36 -17.52 5.31
CA LEU A 33 6.21 -16.88 4.66
C LEU A 33 5.82 -15.59 5.40
N PRO A 34 5.68 -14.47 4.68
CA PRO A 34 5.22 -13.21 5.27
C PRO A 34 3.80 -13.32 5.82
N ARG A 35 3.52 -12.58 6.89
CA ARG A 35 2.22 -12.59 7.57
C ARG A 35 1.07 -12.25 6.64
N VAL A 36 1.26 -11.25 5.78
CA VAL A 36 0.25 -10.81 4.80
C VAL A 36 -0.12 -11.94 3.84
N THR A 37 0.87 -12.67 3.32
CA THR A 37 0.64 -13.84 2.46
C THR A 37 -0.18 -14.91 3.18
N LEU A 38 0.13 -15.19 4.45
CA LEU A 38 -0.61 -16.16 5.26
C LEU A 38 -2.05 -15.72 5.52
N LEU A 39 -2.30 -14.43 5.74
CA LEU A 39 -3.65 -13.86 5.90
C LEU A 39 -4.47 -14.01 4.61
N LEU A 40 -3.87 -13.70 3.46
CA LEU A 40 -4.51 -13.85 2.15
C LEU A 40 -4.83 -15.32 1.83
N LEU A 41 -3.86 -16.22 2.05
CA LEU A 41 -4.07 -17.66 1.85
C LEU A 41 -5.09 -18.22 2.84
N GLY A 42 -5.07 -17.76 4.09
CA GLY A 42 -6.09 -18.09 5.09
C GLY A 42 -7.48 -17.64 4.65
N GLY A 43 -7.59 -16.41 4.15
CA GLY A 43 -8.83 -15.88 3.57
C GLY A 43 -9.33 -16.68 2.36
N LEU A 44 -8.45 -16.99 1.42
CA LEU A 44 -8.77 -17.84 0.26
C LEU A 44 -9.26 -19.23 0.70
N ALA A 45 -8.60 -19.84 1.69
CA ALA A 45 -8.97 -21.16 2.18
C ALA A 45 -10.38 -21.18 2.81
N ILE A 46 -10.73 -20.18 3.63
CA ILE A 46 -12.05 -20.11 4.29
C ILE A 46 -13.13 -19.42 3.45
N GLY A 47 -12.72 -18.75 2.38
CA GLY A 47 -13.60 -18.03 1.46
C GLY A 47 -14.46 -18.94 0.58
N PRO A 48 -15.34 -18.33 -0.26
CA PRO A 48 -16.21 -19.06 -1.19
C PRO A 48 -15.45 -19.96 -2.17
N ALA A 49 -14.24 -19.59 -2.56
CA ALA A 49 -13.39 -20.34 -3.46
C ALA A 49 -12.65 -21.52 -2.80
N GLY A 50 -12.60 -21.57 -1.45
CA GLY A 50 -11.99 -22.64 -0.68
C GLY A 50 -13.03 -23.53 0.03
N PHE A 51 -12.96 -23.58 1.36
CA PHE A 51 -13.88 -24.40 2.17
C PHE A 51 -15.29 -23.79 2.34
N SER A 52 -15.57 -22.62 1.76
CA SER A 52 -16.88 -21.94 1.83
C SER A 52 -17.38 -21.73 3.28
N MET A 53 -16.45 -21.54 4.23
CA MET A 53 -16.80 -21.30 5.64
C MET A 53 -17.32 -19.88 5.88
N LEU A 54 -16.93 -18.92 5.01
CA LEU A 54 -17.43 -17.54 5.05
C LEU A 54 -18.65 -17.42 4.13
N PRO A 55 -19.80 -16.96 4.67
CA PRO A 55 -20.94 -16.64 3.82
C PRO A 55 -20.57 -15.51 2.83
N GLN A 56 -20.83 -15.70 1.55
CA GLN A 56 -20.56 -14.71 0.51
C GLN A 56 -21.18 -13.35 0.84
N ARG A 57 -22.38 -13.33 1.40
CA ARG A 57 -23.07 -12.12 1.86
C ARG A 57 -22.30 -11.36 2.96
N PHE A 58 -21.53 -12.08 3.80
CA PHE A 58 -20.67 -11.41 4.80
C PHE A 58 -19.50 -10.72 4.10
N VAL A 59 -18.86 -11.39 3.16
CA VAL A 59 -17.75 -10.83 2.37
C VAL A 59 -18.23 -9.59 1.62
N GLU A 60 -19.33 -9.69 0.86
CA GLU A 60 -19.86 -8.57 0.06
C GLU A 60 -20.36 -7.40 0.91
N GLY A 61 -20.96 -7.67 2.07
CA GLY A 61 -21.54 -6.65 2.93
C GLY A 61 -20.56 -5.90 3.82
N TRP A 62 -19.56 -6.60 4.38
CA TRP A 62 -18.62 -6.03 5.37
C TRP A 62 -17.28 -5.62 4.77
N PHE A 63 -16.85 -6.27 3.70
CA PHE A 63 -15.56 -6.00 3.07
C PHE A 63 -15.37 -4.54 2.65
N PRO A 64 -16.34 -3.86 1.98
CA PRO A 64 -16.16 -2.47 1.59
C PRO A 64 -15.99 -1.53 2.80
N ALA A 65 -16.77 -1.73 3.87
CA ALA A 65 -16.68 -0.89 5.06
C ALA A 65 -15.35 -1.10 5.82
N LEU A 66 -14.96 -2.36 6.04
CA LEU A 66 -13.70 -2.70 6.71
C LEU A 66 -12.49 -2.25 5.90
N THR A 67 -12.54 -2.39 4.57
CA THR A 67 -11.52 -1.87 3.65
C THR A 67 -11.39 -0.36 3.79
N SER A 68 -12.49 0.38 3.78
CA SER A 68 -12.46 1.84 3.92
C SER A 68 -11.85 2.28 5.25
N ILE A 69 -12.18 1.59 6.35
CA ILE A 69 -11.58 1.86 7.67
C ILE A 69 -10.07 1.56 7.64
N ALA A 70 -9.68 0.37 7.19
CA ALA A 70 -8.28 -0.03 7.13
C ALA A 70 -7.45 0.94 6.26
N LEU A 71 -7.94 1.29 5.08
CA LEU A 71 -7.27 2.23 4.18
C LEU A 71 -7.20 3.65 4.75
N ALA A 72 -8.22 4.09 5.51
CA ALA A 72 -8.19 5.39 6.18
C ALA A 72 -7.11 5.44 7.29
N LEU A 73 -6.99 4.38 8.10
CA LEU A 73 -5.97 4.25 9.14
C LEU A 73 -4.57 4.17 8.52
N ILE A 74 -4.38 3.31 7.52
CA ILE A 74 -3.12 3.18 6.77
C ILE A 74 -2.75 4.52 6.11
N GLY A 75 -3.71 5.19 5.47
CA GLY A 75 -3.49 6.51 4.86
C GLY A 75 -2.98 7.53 5.87
N PHE A 76 -3.58 7.59 7.06
CA PHE A 76 -3.14 8.49 8.12
C PHE A 76 -1.70 8.20 8.57
N LEU A 77 -1.35 6.92 8.78
CA LEU A 77 0.00 6.52 9.16
C LEU A 77 1.03 6.82 8.06
N LEU A 78 0.69 6.56 6.81
CA LEU A 78 1.53 6.93 5.66
C LEU A 78 1.77 8.44 5.59
N GLY A 79 0.78 9.24 6.01
CA GLY A 79 0.90 10.69 6.10
C GLY A 79 2.08 11.16 6.96
N GLN A 80 2.44 10.43 8.01
CA GLN A 80 3.61 10.75 8.84
C GLN A 80 4.91 10.82 8.01
N GLN A 81 5.03 9.98 7.00
CA GLN A 81 6.21 9.92 6.14
C GLN A 81 6.29 11.09 5.15
N VAL A 82 5.16 11.75 4.87
CA VAL A 82 5.06 12.92 3.97
C VAL A 82 5.42 14.23 4.67
N SER A 83 5.72 14.21 5.96
CA SER A 83 6.02 15.42 6.72
C SER A 83 7.17 16.24 6.10
N ILE A 84 7.01 17.58 6.07
CA ILE A 84 8.02 18.49 5.47
C ILE A 84 9.41 18.31 6.08
N PRO A 85 9.57 18.12 7.42
CA PRO A 85 10.87 17.85 8.02
C PRO A 85 11.52 16.55 7.51
N ALA A 86 10.73 15.49 7.33
CA ALA A 86 11.23 14.22 6.82
C ALA A 86 11.72 14.31 5.37
N LEU A 87 10.96 15.02 4.52
CA LEU A 87 11.35 15.31 3.13
C LEU A 87 12.63 16.13 3.02
N ARG A 88 12.82 17.14 3.87
CA ARG A 88 14.03 17.96 3.88
C ARG A 88 15.29 17.22 4.29
N LYS A 89 15.19 16.25 5.21
CA LYS A 89 16.32 15.43 5.67
C LYS A 89 16.84 14.44 4.62
N ARG A 90 16.01 14.00 3.67
CA ARG A 90 16.32 12.90 2.73
C ARG A 90 17.23 13.27 1.58
N GLY A 91 17.49 14.55 1.34
CA GLY A 91 18.46 15.03 0.37
C GLY A 91 18.10 14.78 -1.10
N ARG A 92 18.81 15.47 -1.99
CA ARG A 92 18.60 15.38 -3.45
C ARG A 92 18.86 14.00 -4.03
N VAL A 93 19.73 13.21 -3.39
CA VAL A 93 20.09 11.86 -3.84
C VAL A 93 18.89 10.91 -3.71
N VAL A 94 18.27 10.82 -2.53
CA VAL A 94 17.13 9.95 -2.27
C VAL A 94 15.96 10.33 -3.17
N VAL A 95 15.61 11.61 -3.24
CA VAL A 95 14.53 12.10 -4.10
C VAL A 95 14.80 11.79 -5.59
N GLY A 96 16.03 12.00 -6.06
CA GLY A 96 16.39 11.72 -7.45
C GLY A 96 16.31 10.23 -7.81
N ILE A 97 16.75 9.36 -6.91
CA ILE A 97 16.68 7.90 -7.12
C ILE A 97 15.21 7.44 -7.03
N SER A 98 14.43 7.89 -6.04
CA SER A 98 13.01 7.52 -5.89
C SER A 98 12.19 7.95 -7.10
N LEU A 99 12.33 9.19 -7.57
CA LEU A 99 11.63 9.64 -8.77
C LEU A 99 12.00 8.82 -10.01
N SER A 100 13.29 8.56 -10.22
CA SER A 100 13.75 7.76 -11.36
C SER A 100 13.25 6.32 -11.28
N LYS A 101 13.18 5.74 -10.08
CA LYS A 101 12.66 4.38 -9.81
C LYS A 101 11.16 4.32 -10.08
N VAL A 102 10.40 5.26 -9.54
CA VAL A 102 8.94 5.35 -9.70
C VAL A 102 8.59 5.49 -11.20
N PHE A 103 9.26 6.40 -11.88
CA PHE A 103 9.06 6.61 -13.32
C PHE A 103 9.48 5.40 -14.15
N GLY A 104 10.60 4.76 -13.78
CA GLY A 104 11.09 3.55 -14.44
C GLY A 104 10.13 2.37 -14.32
N ALA A 105 9.57 2.11 -13.12
CA ALA A 105 8.60 1.06 -12.89
C ALA A 105 7.29 1.33 -13.66
N TRP A 106 6.76 2.54 -13.53
CA TRP A 106 5.55 2.97 -14.23
C TRP A 106 5.65 2.82 -15.74
N LEU A 107 6.73 3.33 -16.33
CA LEU A 107 6.93 3.30 -17.78
C LEU A 107 7.14 1.88 -18.30
N ALA A 108 7.94 1.07 -17.60
CA ALA A 108 8.23 -0.31 -18.00
C ALA A 108 6.96 -1.17 -17.98
N VAL A 109 6.15 -1.08 -16.92
CA VAL A 109 4.89 -1.84 -16.83
C VAL A 109 3.86 -1.31 -17.83
N GLY A 110 3.68 0.00 -17.91
CA GLY A 110 2.73 0.59 -18.84
C GLY A 110 3.02 0.21 -20.30
N ILE A 111 4.28 0.34 -20.74
CA ILE A 111 4.68 -0.04 -22.10
C ILE A 111 4.51 -1.55 -22.31
N ALA A 112 4.98 -2.39 -21.38
CA ALA A 112 4.91 -3.84 -21.53
C ALA A 112 3.47 -4.33 -21.71
N LEU A 113 2.54 -3.82 -20.89
CA LEU A 113 1.13 -4.20 -20.95
C LEU A 113 0.44 -3.69 -22.22
N LEU A 114 0.68 -2.44 -22.61
CA LEU A 114 0.11 -1.88 -23.83
C LEU A 114 0.62 -2.56 -25.11
N VAL A 115 1.90 -2.94 -25.16
CA VAL A 115 2.50 -3.67 -26.30
C VAL A 115 1.86 -5.05 -26.49
N VAL A 116 1.48 -5.71 -25.39
CA VAL A 116 0.81 -7.03 -25.45
C VAL A 116 -0.70 -6.89 -25.71
N GLY A 117 -1.23 -5.66 -25.78
CA GLY A 117 -2.64 -5.40 -26.11
C GLY A 117 -3.57 -5.50 -24.90
N VAL A 118 -3.06 -5.34 -23.68
CA VAL A 118 -3.89 -5.25 -22.47
C VAL A 118 -4.71 -3.96 -22.52
N ASP A 119 -5.94 -4.03 -22.02
CA ASP A 119 -6.83 -2.88 -21.93
C ASP A 119 -6.13 -1.67 -21.30
N PRO A 120 -6.23 -0.47 -21.88
CA PRO A 120 -5.52 0.72 -21.40
C PRO A 120 -5.83 1.10 -19.95
N ILE A 121 -7.06 0.84 -19.46
CA ILE A 121 -7.45 1.12 -18.08
C ILE A 121 -6.69 0.18 -17.14
N ILE A 122 -6.67 -1.12 -17.46
CA ILE A 122 -5.93 -2.12 -16.70
C ILE A 122 -4.44 -1.80 -16.70
N ALA A 123 -3.88 -1.44 -17.87
CA ALA A 123 -2.48 -1.08 -18.01
C ALA A 123 -2.11 0.15 -17.18
N LEU A 124 -2.94 1.21 -17.18
CA LEU A 124 -2.73 2.41 -16.36
C LEU A 124 -2.77 2.11 -14.86
N LEU A 125 -3.76 1.33 -14.42
CA LEU A 125 -3.91 0.97 -13.01
C LEU A 125 -2.72 0.13 -12.52
N LEU A 126 -2.35 -0.93 -13.25
CA LEU A 126 -1.19 -1.77 -12.91
C LEU A 126 0.12 -0.98 -12.97
N ALA A 127 0.30 -0.11 -13.95
CA ALA A 127 1.47 0.76 -14.04
C ALA A 127 1.55 1.74 -12.86
N GLY A 128 0.41 2.29 -12.41
CA GLY A 128 0.33 3.14 -11.23
C GLY A 128 0.68 2.42 -9.93
N ILE A 129 0.33 1.14 -9.82
CA ILE A 129 0.62 0.30 -8.63
C ILE A 129 2.08 -0.19 -8.64
N ALA A 130 2.68 -0.36 -9.81
CA ALA A 130 4.00 -0.98 -9.96
C ALA A 130 5.14 -0.36 -9.13
N PRO A 131 5.22 0.95 -8.88
CA PRO A 131 6.26 1.53 -8.04
C PRO A 131 6.19 1.18 -6.56
N ALA A 132 5.06 0.74 -6.05
CA ALA A 132 4.88 0.46 -4.62
C ALA A 132 5.87 -0.61 -4.13
N THR A 133 6.52 -0.32 -3.01
CA THR A 133 7.43 -1.23 -2.31
C THR A 133 6.87 -1.57 -0.93
N ALA A 134 7.50 -2.54 -0.24
CA ALA A 134 7.08 -2.98 1.09
C ALA A 134 8.01 -2.39 2.16
N PRO A 135 7.63 -1.31 2.87
CA PRO A 135 8.50 -0.69 3.87
C PRO A 135 8.82 -1.62 5.03
N ALA A 136 7.80 -2.26 5.59
CA ALA A 136 7.95 -3.15 6.74
C ALA A 136 8.91 -4.32 6.43
N ALA A 137 8.68 -5.02 5.30
CA ALA A 137 9.53 -6.13 4.89
C ALA A 137 11.00 -5.71 4.66
N THR A 138 11.20 -4.50 4.11
CA THR A 138 12.56 -3.98 3.89
C THR A 138 13.23 -3.57 5.20
N TYR A 139 12.46 -2.94 6.12
CA TYR A 139 12.95 -2.55 7.44
C TYR A 139 13.37 -3.78 8.26
N ASP A 140 12.49 -4.78 8.34
CA ASP A 140 12.75 -6.04 9.04
C ASP A 140 13.99 -6.71 8.47
N LEU A 141 14.11 -6.77 7.15
CA LEU A 141 15.26 -7.38 6.48
C LEU A 141 16.59 -6.69 6.80
N VAL A 142 16.62 -5.35 6.80
CA VAL A 142 17.80 -4.56 7.16
C VAL A 142 18.19 -4.82 8.61
N HIS A 143 17.22 -4.87 9.53
CA HIS A 143 17.45 -5.14 10.95
C HIS A 143 17.91 -6.57 11.22
N GLU A 144 17.23 -7.57 10.65
CA GLU A 144 17.59 -8.99 10.79
C GLU A 144 18.99 -9.32 10.23
N SER A 145 19.36 -8.63 9.14
CA SER A 145 20.69 -8.83 8.52
C SER A 145 21.81 -8.04 9.20
N GLY A 146 21.51 -7.22 10.22
CA GLY A 146 22.46 -6.33 10.85
C GLY A 146 23.08 -5.30 9.89
N ALA A 147 22.37 -5.00 8.79
CA ALA A 147 22.90 -4.12 7.76
C ALA A 147 22.96 -2.67 8.25
N SER A 148 24.06 -2.00 7.94
CA SER A 148 24.34 -0.62 8.37
C SER A 148 25.07 0.18 7.28
N GLY A 149 25.27 1.46 7.53
CA GLY A 149 25.99 2.36 6.65
C GLY A 149 25.16 2.94 5.51
N GLU A 150 25.83 3.62 4.58
CA GLU A 150 25.21 4.44 3.53
C GLU A 150 24.18 3.69 2.66
N PHE A 151 24.44 2.41 2.37
CA PHE A 151 23.52 1.60 1.57
C PHE A 151 22.19 1.36 2.30
N ALA A 152 22.25 0.91 3.57
CA ALA A 152 21.06 0.62 4.38
C ALA A 152 20.26 1.89 4.64
N GLU A 153 20.91 3.00 4.99
CA GLU A 153 20.26 4.29 5.19
C GLU A 153 19.58 4.82 3.92
N THR A 154 20.27 4.70 2.77
CA THR A 154 19.73 5.10 1.47
C THR A 154 18.52 4.24 1.10
N LEU A 155 18.61 2.91 1.29
CA LEU A 155 17.52 1.96 1.03
C LEU A 155 16.28 2.31 1.84
N LEU A 156 16.41 2.44 3.17
CA LEU A 156 15.29 2.76 4.05
C LEU A 156 14.68 4.15 3.74
N SER A 157 15.52 5.12 3.41
CA SER A 157 15.05 6.46 3.03
C SER A 157 14.26 6.44 1.71
N ILE A 158 14.69 5.64 0.72
CA ILE A 158 13.97 5.50 -0.55
C ILE A 158 12.64 4.81 -0.33
N VAL A 159 12.62 3.69 0.39
CA VAL A 159 11.39 2.93 0.66
C VAL A 159 10.35 3.81 1.35
N ALA A 160 10.77 4.61 2.33
CA ALA A 160 9.86 5.53 3.00
C ALA A 160 9.31 6.66 2.10
N LEU A 161 10.03 7.06 1.04
CA LEU A 161 9.55 8.06 0.07
C LEU A 161 8.71 7.42 -1.04
N ASP A 162 8.98 6.17 -1.37
CA ASP A 162 8.33 5.42 -2.44
C ASP A 162 6.81 5.27 -2.23
N ASP A 163 6.37 5.05 -1.00
CA ASP A 163 4.95 4.93 -0.68
C ASP A 163 4.19 6.20 -1.04
N VAL A 164 4.79 7.35 -0.74
CA VAL A 164 4.21 8.67 -1.05
C VAL A 164 4.15 8.90 -2.55
N LEU A 165 5.28 8.69 -3.24
CA LEU A 165 5.37 8.93 -4.68
C LEU A 165 4.55 7.92 -5.46
N GLY A 166 4.55 6.64 -5.03
CA GLY A 166 3.77 5.58 -5.65
C GLY A 166 2.27 5.82 -5.51
N LEU A 167 1.81 6.19 -4.32
CA LEU A 167 0.40 6.50 -4.09
C LEU A 167 -0.05 7.73 -4.88
N PHE A 168 0.78 8.79 -4.91
CA PHE A 168 0.49 9.97 -5.71
C PHE A 168 0.36 9.62 -7.21
N LEU A 169 1.31 8.85 -7.76
CA LEU A 169 1.27 8.40 -9.14
C LEU A 169 0.02 7.55 -9.41
N PHE A 170 -0.31 6.61 -8.49
CA PHE A 170 -1.49 5.76 -8.63
C PHE A 170 -2.78 6.59 -8.70
N ILE A 171 -2.94 7.60 -7.85
CA ILE A 171 -4.11 8.48 -7.88
C ILE A 171 -4.21 9.21 -9.22
N VAL A 172 -3.08 9.70 -9.74
CA VAL A 172 -3.02 10.33 -11.07
C VAL A 172 -3.43 9.32 -12.16
N MET A 173 -2.92 8.09 -12.11
CA MET A 173 -3.27 7.04 -13.08
C MET A 173 -4.74 6.62 -12.98
N MET A 174 -5.29 6.52 -11.76
CA MET A 174 -6.72 6.29 -11.54
C MET A 174 -7.58 7.40 -12.13
N ALA A 175 -7.13 8.63 -12.01
CA ALA A 175 -7.80 9.77 -12.62
C ALA A 175 -7.82 9.68 -14.15
N PHE A 176 -6.68 9.34 -14.78
CA PHE A 176 -6.63 9.10 -16.22
C PHE A 176 -7.48 7.91 -16.66
N ALA A 177 -7.48 6.81 -15.89
CA ALA A 177 -8.35 5.66 -16.15
C ALA A 177 -9.84 6.05 -16.15
N GLY A 178 -10.27 6.90 -15.23
CA GLY A 178 -11.63 7.43 -15.20
C GLY A 178 -12.02 8.22 -16.45
N THR A 179 -11.07 8.99 -17.03
CA THR A 179 -11.34 9.71 -18.28
C THR A 179 -11.53 8.77 -19.48
N LEU A 180 -10.81 7.64 -19.50
CA LEU A 180 -10.93 6.64 -20.58
C LEU A 180 -12.20 5.79 -20.44
N ASN A 181 -12.69 5.57 -19.22
CA ASN A 181 -13.88 4.78 -18.94
C ASN A 181 -15.20 5.50 -19.37
N GLY A 182 -15.11 6.72 -19.92
CA GLY A 182 -16.28 7.44 -20.40
C GLY A 182 -17.19 7.94 -19.28
N ASP A 183 -16.68 8.09 -18.05
CA ASP A 183 -17.40 8.78 -16.97
C ASP A 183 -17.81 10.14 -17.51
N ALA A 184 -19.11 10.31 -17.78
CA ALA A 184 -19.72 11.28 -18.70
C ALA A 184 -19.59 12.77 -18.32
N ALA A 185 -18.63 13.09 -17.50
CA ALA A 185 -18.05 14.40 -17.34
C ALA A 185 -16.80 14.60 -18.23
N ALA A 186 -16.75 13.99 -19.40
CA ALA A 186 -15.54 13.86 -20.24
C ALA A 186 -14.91 15.17 -20.77
N GLY A 187 -15.59 16.30 -20.64
CA GLY A 187 -14.93 17.61 -20.68
C GLY A 187 -14.37 18.06 -19.32
N SER A 188 -14.75 17.38 -18.24
CA SER A 188 -14.38 17.65 -16.86
C SER A 188 -13.46 16.57 -16.23
N GLY A 189 -13.17 15.47 -16.92
CA GLY A 189 -12.49 14.31 -16.33
C GLY A 189 -11.13 14.66 -15.70
N VAL A 190 -10.26 15.34 -16.42
CA VAL A 190 -8.99 15.82 -15.88
C VAL A 190 -9.23 16.89 -14.80
N ALA A 191 -10.14 17.83 -15.04
CA ALA A 191 -10.50 18.86 -14.07
C ALA A 191 -11.15 18.24 -12.82
N ALA A 192 -12.07 17.27 -12.98
CA ALA A 192 -12.66 16.55 -11.86
C ALA A 192 -11.62 15.81 -11.02
N SER A 193 -10.62 15.22 -11.66
CA SER A 193 -9.51 14.56 -10.96
C SER A 193 -8.63 15.57 -10.19
N PHE A 194 -8.37 16.74 -10.76
CA PHE A 194 -7.69 17.81 -10.01
C PHE A 194 -8.53 18.31 -8.84
N VAL A 195 -9.85 18.40 -9.00
CA VAL A 195 -10.79 18.75 -7.92
C VAL A 195 -10.81 17.65 -6.85
N GLU A 196 -10.83 16.37 -7.23
CA GLU A 196 -10.76 15.24 -6.30
C GLU A 196 -9.45 15.27 -5.51
N ILE A 197 -8.29 15.39 -6.17
CA ILE A 197 -6.98 15.45 -5.52
C ILE A 197 -6.88 16.71 -4.66
N GLY A 198 -7.16 17.89 -5.22
CA GLY A 198 -7.09 19.17 -4.52
C GLY A 198 -8.08 19.25 -3.35
N GLY A 199 -9.29 18.74 -3.55
CA GLY A 199 -10.32 18.64 -2.52
C GLY A 199 -9.91 17.70 -1.38
N SER A 200 -9.35 16.53 -1.70
CA SER A 200 -8.85 15.58 -0.71
C SER A 200 -7.71 16.18 0.11
N LEU A 201 -6.76 16.84 -0.53
CA LEU A 201 -5.64 17.51 0.15
C LEU A 201 -6.13 18.65 1.04
N THR A 202 -7.02 19.51 0.53
CA THR A 202 -7.59 20.63 1.31
C THR A 202 -8.43 20.15 2.49
N LEU A 203 -9.25 19.12 2.31
CA LEU A 203 -10.02 18.53 3.41
C LEU A 203 -9.09 17.91 4.47
N GLY A 204 -8.05 17.18 4.03
CA GLY A 204 -7.06 16.60 4.92
C GLY A 204 -6.28 17.66 5.72
N LEU A 205 -5.90 18.76 5.09
CA LEU A 205 -5.30 19.92 5.77
C LEU A 205 -6.29 20.55 6.76
N ALA A 206 -7.53 20.79 6.34
CA ALA A 206 -8.56 21.44 7.15
C ALA A 206 -8.90 20.65 8.42
N LEU A 207 -8.87 19.31 8.37
CA LEU A 207 -9.08 18.43 9.52
C LEU A 207 -7.78 18.17 10.29
N GLY A 208 -6.64 18.13 9.61
CA GLY A 208 -5.34 17.90 10.22
C GLY A 208 -4.87 19.05 11.11
N VAL A 209 -5.19 20.31 10.77
CA VAL A 209 -4.86 21.47 11.60
C VAL A 209 -5.51 21.44 12.98
N PRO A 210 -6.86 21.30 13.10
CA PRO A 210 -7.48 21.18 14.41
C PRO A 210 -7.04 19.94 15.18
N MET A 211 -6.83 18.81 14.52
CA MET A 211 -6.29 17.60 15.13
C MET A 211 -4.88 17.86 15.70
N ALA A 212 -3.99 18.49 14.95
CA ALA A 212 -2.63 18.83 15.39
C ALA A 212 -2.64 19.74 16.62
N TYR A 213 -3.60 20.67 16.67
CA TYR A 213 -3.76 21.58 17.82
C TYR A 213 -4.32 20.86 19.05
N LEU A 214 -5.29 19.98 18.90
CA LEU A 214 -5.90 19.22 20.00
C LEU A 214 -4.90 18.22 20.59
N THR A 215 -4.19 17.47 19.74
CA THR A 215 -3.17 16.49 20.17
C THR A 215 -2.10 17.09 21.08
N GLY A 216 -1.76 18.37 20.90
CA GLY A 216 -0.82 19.09 21.78
C GLY A 216 -1.37 19.42 23.18
N ARG A 217 -2.68 19.31 23.40
CA ARG A 217 -3.36 19.68 24.64
C ARG A 217 -3.81 18.48 25.47
N ILE A 218 -3.93 17.30 24.86
CA ILE A 218 -4.35 16.08 25.55
C ILE A 218 -3.20 15.57 26.41
N GLN A 219 -3.49 15.32 27.70
CA GLN A 219 -2.52 14.83 28.68
C GLN A 219 -2.36 13.29 28.59
N PRO A 220 -1.21 12.75 29.03
CA PRO A 220 -1.06 11.29 29.13
C PRO A 220 -2.16 10.67 30.00
N GLY A 221 -2.89 9.69 29.45
CA GLY A 221 -4.03 9.02 30.10
C GLY A 221 -5.41 9.46 29.61
N GLU A 222 -5.51 10.51 28.80
CA GLU A 222 -6.75 10.92 28.14
C GLU A 222 -7.04 10.07 26.88
N PRO A 223 -8.29 10.05 26.36
CA PRO A 223 -8.71 9.14 25.27
C PRO A 223 -8.16 9.56 23.88
N MET A 224 -6.84 9.62 23.77
CA MET A 224 -6.13 9.99 22.54
C MET A 224 -6.46 9.10 21.35
N LEU A 225 -6.70 7.80 21.59
CA LEU A 225 -7.12 6.87 20.57
C LEU A 225 -8.49 7.24 20.00
N ALA A 226 -9.45 7.62 20.85
CA ALA A 226 -10.78 8.02 20.42
C ALA A 226 -10.73 9.30 19.60
N GLU A 227 -9.87 10.26 19.98
CA GLU A 227 -9.62 11.47 19.20
C GLU A 227 -9.04 11.14 17.83
N ALA A 228 -7.93 10.40 17.77
CA ALA A 228 -7.26 10.06 16.52
C ALA A 228 -8.18 9.28 15.58
N MET A 229 -8.87 8.25 16.09
CA MET A 229 -9.86 7.50 15.32
C MET A 229 -11.02 8.37 14.85
N GLY A 230 -11.54 9.22 15.75
CA GLY A 230 -12.66 10.11 15.44
C GLY A 230 -12.33 11.02 14.25
N PHE A 231 -11.17 11.66 14.25
CA PHE A 231 -10.73 12.50 13.14
C PHE A 231 -10.50 11.71 11.86
N VAL A 232 -9.83 10.55 11.93
CA VAL A 232 -9.51 9.72 10.75
C VAL A 232 -10.77 9.20 10.10
N LEU A 233 -11.70 8.62 10.88
CA LEU A 233 -12.94 8.07 10.34
C LEU A 233 -13.89 9.18 9.86
N LEU A 234 -13.97 10.31 10.57
CA LEU A 234 -14.75 11.47 10.13
C LEU A 234 -14.20 12.03 8.82
N GLY A 235 -12.89 12.17 8.72
CA GLY A 235 -12.23 12.65 7.51
C GLY A 235 -12.47 11.73 6.32
N ALA A 236 -12.37 10.41 6.50
CA ALA A 236 -12.68 9.43 5.47
C ALA A 236 -14.16 9.46 5.07
N GLY A 237 -15.08 9.60 6.06
CA GLY A 237 -16.51 9.69 5.81
C GLY A 237 -16.90 10.96 5.04
N ILE A 238 -16.37 12.10 5.44
CA ILE A 238 -16.60 13.38 4.74
C ILE A 238 -16.04 13.31 3.30
N ALA A 239 -14.83 12.76 3.14
CA ALA A 239 -14.24 12.56 1.82
C ALA A 239 -15.15 11.71 0.92
N GLY A 240 -15.65 10.59 1.42
CA GLY A 240 -16.61 9.75 0.70
C GLY A 240 -17.90 10.47 0.34
N TRP A 241 -18.43 11.32 1.24
CA TRP A 241 -19.65 12.11 0.96
C TRP A 241 -19.46 13.10 -0.20
N PHE A 242 -18.28 13.72 -0.29
CA PHE A 242 -17.96 14.67 -1.37
C PHE A 242 -17.35 14.02 -2.61
N ALA A 243 -17.38 12.67 -2.72
CA ALA A 243 -16.74 11.91 -3.80
C ALA A 243 -15.23 12.24 -3.94
N LEU A 244 -14.57 12.52 -2.81
CA LEU A 244 -13.13 12.71 -2.69
C LEU A 244 -12.46 11.38 -2.29
N SER A 245 -11.12 11.29 -2.42
CA SER A 245 -10.36 10.12 -2.01
C SER A 245 -10.17 10.06 -0.49
N PRO A 246 -10.76 9.07 0.24
CA PRO A 246 -10.57 8.93 1.68
C PRO A 246 -9.12 8.73 2.09
N ILE A 247 -8.37 7.88 1.36
CA ILE A 247 -6.96 7.59 1.66
C ILE A 247 -6.08 8.83 1.48
N LEU A 248 -6.30 9.61 0.43
CA LEU A 248 -5.55 10.84 0.19
C LEU A 248 -5.86 11.91 1.24
N THR A 249 -7.13 12.01 1.65
CA THR A 249 -7.58 12.91 2.72
C THR A 249 -6.92 12.58 4.05
N THR A 250 -6.95 11.31 4.46
CA THR A 250 -6.35 10.88 5.72
C THR A 250 -4.83 10.95 5.68
N MET A 251 -4.19 10.69 4.53
CA MET A 251 -2.75 10.88 4.35
C MET A 251 -2.35 12.35 4.46
N ALA A 252 -3.09 13.26 3.83
CA ALA A 252 -2.84 14.70 3.96
C ALA A 252 -3.05 15.18 5.41
N MET A 253 -4.05 14.63 6.10
CA MET A 253 -4.29 14.88 7.52
C MET A 253 -3.12 14.40 8.39
N GLY A 254 -2.64 13.16 8.18
CA GLY A 254 -1.47 12.62 8.86
C GLY A 254 -0.21 13.45 8.64
N GLY A 255 0.06 13.86 7.38
CA GLY A 255 1.17 14.74 7.03
C GLY A 255 1.09 16.12 7.70
N THR A 256 -0.12 16.65 7.86
CA THR A 256 -0.38 17.91 8.57
C THR A 256 -0.08 17.77 10.06
N VAL A 257 -0.59 16.72 10.70
CA VAL A 257 -0.32 16.41 12.11
C VAL A 257 1.17 16.21 12.35
N ALA A 258 1.85 15.41 11.53
CA ALA A 258 3.29 15.16 11.62
C ALA A 258 4.14 16.42 11.42
N THR A 259 3.61 17.43 10.71
CA THR A 259 4.33 18.70 10.44
C THR A 259 4.08 19.75 11.53
N LEU A 260 2.86 19.85 12.05
CA LEU A 260 2.40 20.94 12.90
C LEU A 260 2.29 20.58 14.39
N ALA A 261 2.04 19.31 14.74
CA ALA A 261 1.85 18.92 16.12
C ALA A 261 3.19 18.86 16.87
N THR A 262 3.22 19.42 18.07
CA THR A 262 4.40 19.39 18.98
C THR A 262 4.68 17.98 19.51
N HIS A 263 3.65 17.16 19.64
CA HIS A 263 3.71 15.76 20.11
C HIS A 263 3.14 14.81 19.04
N HIS A 264 3.62 14.96 17.81
CA HIS A 264 3.09 14.25 16.63
C HIS A 264 3.15 12.72 16.73
N ASP A 265 4.10 12.15 17.47
CA ASP A 265 4.23 10.68 17.58
C ASP A 265 3.03 10.02 18.29
N ARG A 266 2.36 10.73 19.19
CA ARG A 266 1.29 10.15 20.02
C ARG A 266 0.07 9.64 19.24
N PRO A 267 -0.57 10.41 18.32
CA PRO A 267 -1.72 9.91 17.57
C PRO A 267 -1.34 8.79 16.62
N PHE A 268 -0.11 8.79 16.08
CA PHE A 268 0.38 7.70 15.22
C PHE A 268 0.52 6.41 16.02
N HIS A 269 1.21 6.42 17.18
CA HIS A 269 1.31 5.25 18.04
C HIS A 269 -0.05 4.73 18.52
N ALA A 270 -1.01 5.63 18.78
CA ALA A 270 -2.36 5.22 19.17
C ALA A 270 -3.05 4.46 18.03
N ILE A 271 -2.90 4.89 16.79
CA ILE A 271 -3.47 4.24 15.61
C ILE A 271 -2.70 2.96 15.26
N GLU A 272 -1.36 2.95 15.30
CA GLU A 272 -0.52 1.75 15.11
C GLU A 272 -0.94 0.61 16.05
N GLY A 273 -1.32 0.95 17.29
CA GLY A 273 -1.77 -0.04 18.27
C GLY A 273 -3.07 -0.75 17.92
N ILE A 274 -3.90 -0.17 17.04
CA ILE A 274 -5.22 -0.71 16.70
C ILE A 274 -5.40 -0.99 15.20
N GLU A 275 -4.48 -0.57 14.34
CA GLU A 275 -4.61 -0.83 12.89
C GLU A 275 -4.60 -2.32 12.59
N TRP A 276 -3.81 -3.09 13.36
CA TRP A 276 -3.56 -4.51 13.10
C TRP A 276 -4.83 -5.38 13.03
N PRO A 277 -5.82 -5.27 13.93
CA PRO A 277 -7.12 -5.93 13.77
C PRO A 277 -7.81 -5.62 12.44
N PHE A 278 -7.80 -4.38 12.00
CA PHE A 278 -8.42 -3.99 10.73
C PHE A 278 -7.63 -4.49 9.52
N VAL A 279 -6.30 -4.50 9.61
CA VAL A 279 -5.40 -5.05 8.60
C VAL A 279 -5.61 -6.56 8.44
N ILE A 280 -5.77 -7.31 9.55
CA ILE A 280 -6.11 -8.75 9.51
C ILE A 280 -7.43 -8.95 8.77
N LEU A 281 -8.50 -8.26 9.20
CA LEU A 281 -9.81 -8.39 8.57
C LEU A 281 -9.76 -8.04 7.08
N PHE A 282 -9.05 -6.96 6.75
CA PHE A 282 -8.85 -6.53 5.38
C PHE A 282 -8.19 -7.59 4.51
N PHE A 283 -7.04 -8.15 4.93
CA PHE A 283 -6.33 -9.13 4.11
C PHE A 283 -7.03 -10.49 4.06
N VAL A 284 -7.65 -10.93 5.15
CA VAL A 284 -8.40 -12.19 5.13
C VAL A 284 -9.63 -12.07 4.24
N LEU A 285 -10.37 -10.96 4.30
CA LEU A 285 -11.52 -10.74 3.42
C LEU A 285 -11.10 -10.52 1.97
N ALA A 286 -9.97 -9.85 1.72
CA ALA A 286 -9.38 -9.73 0.39
C ALA A 286 -9.03 -11.11 -0.19
N GLY A 287 -8.43 -11.99 0.61
CA GLY A 287 -8.17 -13.38 0.22
C GLY A 287 -9.45 -14.15 -0.05
N ALA A 288 -10.49 -13.97 0.79
CA ALA A 288 -11.78 -14.64 0.64
C ALA A 288 -12.57 -14.17 -0.59
N SER A 289 -12.34 -12.94 -1.06
CA SER A 289 -12.98 -12.39 -2.28
C SER A 289 -12.37 -12.88 -3.59
N LEU A 290 -11.25 -13.66 -3.53
CA LEU A 290 -10.59 -14.16 -4.72
C LEU A 290 -11.33 -15.33 -5.34
N GLU A 291 -11.41 -15.32 -6.67
CA GLU A 291 -11.86 -16.43 -7.49
C GLU A 291 -10.63 -17.16 -8.06
N ILE A 292 -10.50 -18.47 -7.76
CA ILE A 292 -9.34 -19.28 -8.19
C ILE A 292 -9.23 -19.34 -9.72
N ASP A 293 -10.36 -19.40 -10.42
CA ASP A 293 -10.39 -19.44 -11.89
C ASP A 293 -9.77 -18.16 -12.50
N SER A 294 -10.00 -17.02 -11.87
CA SER A 294 -9.41 -15.74 -12.27
C SER A 294 -7.89 -15.74 -12.14
N VAL A 295 -7.33 -16.36 -11.09
CA VAL A 295 -5.88 -16.46 -10.87
C VAL A 295 -5.19 -17.30 -11.94
N ALA A 296 -5.83 -18.38 -12.40
CA ALA A 296 -5.28 -19.22 -13.48
C ALA A 296 -5.24 -18.48 -14.82
N ILE A 297 -6.25 -17.67 -15.12
CA ILE A 297 -6.36 -16.90 -16.36
C ILE A 297 -5.31 -15.78 -16.42
N VAL A 298 -5.01 -15.14 -15.29
CA VAL A 298 -4.09 -13.99 -15.24
C VAL A 298 -2.61 -14.38 -15.06
N GLY A 299 -2.26 -15.66 -15.01
CA GLY A 299 -0.89 -16.11 -14.71
C GLY A 299 0.17 -15.53 -15.66
N GLY A 300 -0.09 -15.52 -16.97
CA GLY A 300 0.80 -14.92 -17.96
C GLY A 300 0.94 -13.39 -17.80
N LEU A 301 -0.16 -12.72 -17.46
CA LEU A 301 -0.18 -11.29 -17.21
C LEU A 301 0.57 -10.94 -15.91
N THR A 302 0.41 -11.77 -14.88
CA THR A 302 1.16 -11.64 -13.62
C THR A 302 2.67 -11.78 -13.84
N ALA A 303 3.09 -12.77 -14.62
CA ALA A 303 4.51 -12.96 -14.94
C ALA A 303 5.08 -11.74 -15.70
N LEU A 304 4.35 -11.22 -16.68
CA LEU A 304 4.72 -10.01 -17.42
C LEU A 304 4.80 -8.80 -16.50
N TYR A 305 3.82 -8.63 -15.61
CA TYR A 305 3.80 -7.56 -14.62
C TYR A 305 5.03 -7.63 -13.70
N ILE A 306 5.31 -8.79 -13.10
CA ILE A 306 6.48 -8.98 -12.22
C ILE A 306 7.77 -8.65 -12.97
N PHE A 307 7.96 -9.21 -14.15
CA PHE A 307 9.18 -9.01 -14.93
C PHE A 307 9.39 -7.55 -15.34
N SER A 308 8.36 -6.90 -15.88
CA SER A 308 8.43 -5.50 -16.29
C SER A 308 8.62 -4.57 -15.10
N ARG A 309 7.93 -4.82 -13.98
CA ARG A 309 8.07 -4.09 -12.73
C ARG A 309 9.50 -4.17 -12.18
N CYS A 310 10.03 -5.39 -12.01
CA CYS A 310 11.39 -5.59 -11.51
C CYS A 310 12.43 -4.95 -12.42
N THR A 311 12.27 -5.10 -13.72
CA THR A 311 13.15 -4.47 -14.73
C THR A 311 13.09 -2.94 -14.63
N GLY A 312 11.90 -2.36 -14.54
CA GLY A 312 11.68 -0.92 -14.42
C GLY A 312 12.27 -0.34 -13.13
N ILE A 313 12.05 -1.02 -11.99
CA ILE A 313 12.66 -0.64 -10.71
C ILE A 313 14.18 -0.67 -10.79
N TYR A 314 14.76 -1.75 -11.32
CA TYR A 314 16.22 -1.92 -11.41
C TYR A 314 16.85 -0.85 -12.31
N ILE A 315 16.32 -0.67 -13.51
CA ILE A 315 16.82 0.33 -14.48
C ILE A 315 16.61 1.75 -13.93
N GLY A 316 15.43 2.05 -13.40
CA GLY A 316 15.11 3.36 -12.82
C GLY A 316 16.03 3.73 -11.66
N THR A 317 16.22 2.81 -10.70
CA THR A 317 17.13 2.99 -9.56
C THR A 317 18.57 3.19 -10.00
N ARG A 318 19.04 2.37 -10.96
CA ARG A 318 20.40 2.46 -11.50
C ARG A 318 20.63 3.79 -12.24
N SER A 319 19.66 4.24 -13.01
CA SER A 319 19.71 5.52 -13.73
C SER A 319 19.69 6.70 -12.76
N GLY A 320 18.77 6.70 -11.79
CA GLY A 320 18.70 7.70 -10.73
C GLY A 320 20.00 7.81 -9.94
N GLY A 321 20.57 6.66 -9.56
CA GLY A 321 21.87 6.61 -8.90
C GLY A 321 23.02 7.14 -9.77
N ARG A 322 22.94 7.00 -11.10
CA ARG A 322 23.93 7.60 -12.01
C ARG A 322 23.80 9.13 -12.08
N PHE A 323 22.58 9.62 -12.15
CA PHE A 323 22.30 11.07 -12.20
C PHE A 323 22.63 11.77 -10.89
N THR A 324 22.44 11.10 -9.76
CA THR A 324 22.73 11.67 -8.43
C THR A 324 24.17 11.47 -7.97
N GLY A 325 24.96 10.69 -8.71
CA GLY A 325 26.39 10.52 -8.45
C GLY A 325 26.75 9.57 -7.28
N VAL A 326 25.82 8.69 -6.85
CA VAL A 326 26.11 7.72 -5.77
C VAL A 326 27.13 6.67 -6.19
N GLY A 327 27.78 6.05 -5.21
CA GLY A 327 28.78 5.01 -5.41
C GLY A 327 28.29 3.83 -6.25
N LEU A 328 29.23 3.14 -6.93
CA LEU A 328 28.90 2.04 -7.85
C LEU A 328 28.14 0.90 -7.17
N GLN A 329 28.45 0.62 -5.90
CA GLN A 329 27.80 -0.44 -5.11
C GLN A 329 26.32 -0.14 -4.90
N ILE A 330 25.98 1.06 -4.45
CA ILE A 330 24.60 1.52 -4.29
C ILE A 330 23.86 1.41 -5.63
N ARG A 331 24.43 1.97 -6.69
CA ARG A 331 23.84 1.99 -8.03
C ARG A 331 23.60 0.60 -8.63
N ARG A 332 24.42 -0.38 -8.27
CA ARG A 332 24.33 -1.76 -8.80
C ARG A 332 23.31 -2.61 -8.04
N TRP A 333 23.25 -2.48 -6.72
CA TRP A 333 22.54 -3.43 -5.87
C TRP A 333 21.23 -2.89 -5.29
N LEU A 334 21.07 -1.58 -5.20
CA LEU A 334 19.92 -0.95 -4.55
C LEU A 334 18.58 -1.34 -5.21
N GLY A 335 18.56 -1.45 -6.56
CA GLY A 335 17.33 -1.83 -7.28
C GLY A 335 16.82 -3.22 -6.92
N LEU A 336 17.70 -4.19 -6.63
CA LEU A 336 17.30 -5.53 -6.20
C LEU A 336 16.70 -5.53 -4.79
N ALA A 337 17.21 -4.67 -3.90
CA ALA A 337 16.69 -4.53 -2.55
C ALA A 337 15.31 -3.84 -2.49
N LEU A 338 14.86 -3.24 -3.59
CA LEU A 338 13.57 -2.53 -3.72
C LEU A 338 12.47 -3.36 -4.39
N PHE A 339 12.67 -4.66 -4.60
CA PHE A 339 11.66 -5.54 -5.21
C PHE A 339 10.51 -5.95 -4.29
N PRO A 340 10.64 -6.02 -2.94
CA PRO A 340 9.52 -6.38 -2.10
C PRO A 340 8.27 -5.55 -2.40
N GLN A 341 7.12 -6.22 -2.46
CA GLN A 341 5.80 -5.61 -2.70
C GLN A 341 4.83 -6.16 -1.67
N ALA A 342 4.04 -5.32 -1.01
CA ALA A 342 3.12 -5.76 0.04
C ALA A 342 1.86 -4.89 0.14
N GLY A 343 1.38 -4.65 1.35
CA GLY A 343 0.09 -4.10 1.72
C GLY A 343 -0.38 -2.87 0.94
N VAL A 344 0.49 -1.89 0.70
CA VAL A 344 0.13 -0.66 -0.03
C VAL A 344 -0.30 -0.96 -1.46
N ALA A 345 0.42 -1.86 -2.16
CA ALA A 345 0.04 -2.27 -3.52
C ALA A 345 -1.34 -2.95 -3.55
N LEU A 346 -1.63 -3.81 -2.56
CA LEU A 346 -2.92 -4.47 -2.43
C LEU A 346 -4.04 -3.48 -2.09
N GLY A 347 -3.76 -2.49 -1.22
CA GLY A 347 -4.69 -1.40 -0.92
C GLY A 347 -5.06 -0.60 -2.17
N MET A 348 -4.07 -0.26 -3.00
CA MET A 348 -4.29 0.42 -4.28
C MET A 348 -5.08 -0.45 -5.27
N ALA A 349 -4.77 -1.75 -5.36
CA ALA A 349 -5.50 -2.69 -6.24
C ALA A 349 -6.96 -2.82 -5.83
N LEU A 350 -7.25 -2.87 -4.53
CA LEU A 350 -8.62 -2.89 -4.02
C LEU A 350 -9.37 -1.59 -4.29
N LEU A 351 -8.72 -0.46 -4.11
CA LEU A 351 -9.31 0.84 -4.44
C LEU A 351 -9.63 0.93 -5.94
N ALA A 352 -8.72 0.44 -6.81
CA ALA A 352 -8.95 0.33 -8.24
C ALA A 352 -10.16 -0.57 -8.55
N SER A 353 -10.27 -1.72 -7.86
CA SER A 353 -11.37 -2.67 -8.02
C SER A 353 -12.73 -2.10 -7.60
N GLN A 354 -12.77 -1.28 -6.55
CA GLN A 354 -14.00 -0.61 -6.13
C GLN A 354 -14.47 0.44 -7.13
N ARG A 355 -13.54 1.19 -7.73
CA ARG A 355 -13.86 2.28 -8.67
C ARG A 355 -14.08 1.78 -10.10
N PHE A 356 -13.38 0.73 -10.52
CA PHE A 356 -13.43 0.11 -11.84
C PHE A 356 -13.68 -1.39 -11.71
N PRO A 357 -14.91 -1.87 -11.43
CA PRO A 357 -15.18 -3.27 -11.14
C PRO A 357 -14.71 -4.24 -12.25
N GLU A 358 -14.90 -3.88 -13.52
CA GLU A 358 -14.47 -4.68 -14.67
C GLU A 358 -12.95 -4.81 -14.74
N ALA A 359 -12.21 -3.71 -14.67
CA ALA A 359 -10.75 -3.72 -14.64
C ALA A 359 -10.22 -4.36 -13.34
N GLY A 360 -10.90 -4.16 -12.24
CA GLY A 360 -10.58 -4.68 -10.92
C GLY A 360 -10.57 -6.21 -10.86
N SER A 361 -11.45 -6.86 -11.64
CA SER A 361 -11.48 -8.33 -11.76
C SER A 361 -10.16 -8.93 -12.31
N VAL A 362 -9.34 -8.11 -12.98
CA VAL A 362 -8.01 -8.47 -13.48
C VAL A 362 -6.91 -7.87 -12.61
N VAL A 363 -7.01 -6.60 -12.25
CA VAL A 363 -5.96 -5.86 -11.50
C VAL A 363 -5.72 -6.50 -10.13
N LEU A 364 -6.78 -6.79 -9.37
CA LEU A 364 -6.65 -7.34 -8.03
C LEU A 364 -5.98 -8.72 -8.00
N PRO A 365 -6.39 -9.72 -8.81
CA PRO A 365 -5.70 -11.01 -8.88
C PRO A 365 -4.24 -10.90 -9.34
N VAL A 366 -3.92 -10.05 -10.31
CA VAL A 366 -2.54 -9.82 -10.79
C VAL A 366 -1.66 -9.27 -9.68
N VAL A 367 -2.10 -8.22 -9.00
CA VAL A 367 -1.33 -7.58 -7.91
C VAL A 367 -1.17 -8.55 -6.74
N LEU A 368 -2.22 -9.30 -6.40
CA LEU A 368 -2.18 -10.26 -5.32
C LEU A 368 -1.22 -11.42 -5.61
N ALA A 369 -1.33 -12.04 -6.79
CA ALA A 369 -0.44 -13.12 -7.20
C ALA A 369 1.02 -12.63 -7.29
N SER A 370 1.24 -11.41 -7.81
CA SER A 370 2.58 -10.81 -7.86
C SER A 370 3.13 -10.54 -6.46
N THR A 371 2.30 -10.07 -5.53
CA THR A 371 2.69 -9.83 -4.14
C THR A 371 3.15 -11.13 -3.48
N ILE A 372 2.37 -12.21 -3.59
CA ILE A 372 2.76 -13.53 -3.05
C ILE A 372 4.12 -13.98 -3.59
N VAL A 373 4.33 -13.90 -4.91
CA VAL A 373 5.60 -14.30 -5.53
C VAL A 373 6.76 -13.41 -5.06
N LEU A 374 6.55 -12.11 -5.03
CA LEU A 374 7.60 -11.16 -4.66
C LEU A 374 7.90 -11.18 -3.17
N GLU A 375 6.95 -11.44 -2.29
CA GLU A 375 7.20 -11.62 -0.87
C GLU A 375 8.06 -12.86 -0.57
N ILE A 376 8.01 -13.89 -1.41
CA ILE A 376 8.86 -15.09 -1.28
C ILE A 376 10.25 -14.84 -1.89
N VAL A 377 10.30 -14.27 -3.08
CA VAL A 377 11.54 -14.14 -3.87
C VAL A 377 12.37 -12.91 -3.48
N ALA A 378 11.70 -11.78 -3.24
CA ALA A 378 12.38 -10.52 -3.02
C ALA A 378 13.24 -10.47 -1.75
N PRO A 379 12.87 -11.05 -0.59
CA PRO A 379 13.76 -11.07 0.57
C PRO A 379 15.10 -11.78 0.32
N VAL A 380 15.09 -12.84 -0.49
CA VAL A 380 16.32 -13.55 -0.87
C VAL A 380 17.22 -12.65 -1.72
N LEU A 381 16.64 -11.97 -2.71
CA LEU A 381 17.38 -11.04 -3.57
C LEU A 381 17.86 -9.81 -2.80
N SER A 382 17.08 -9.30 -1.86
CA SER A 382 17.43 -8.15 -1.04
C SER A 382 18.56 -8.49 -0.05
N ARG A 383 18.54 -9.67 0.60
CA ARG A 383 19.65 -10.16 1.42
C ARG A 383 20.94 -10.30 0.60
N HIS A 384 20.83 -10.84 -0.62
CA HIS A 384 21.98 -10.92 -1.53
C HIS A 384 22.51 -9.51 -1.87
N ALA A 385 21.64 -8.56 -2.15
CA ALA A 385 22.01 -7.19 -2.46
C ALA A 385 22.70 -6.49 -1.29
N LEU A 386 22.22 -6.67 -0.05
CA LEU A 386 22.82 -6.11 1.15
C LEU A 386 24.25 -6.67 1.37
N ARG A 387 24.43 -7.98 1.24
CA ARG A 387 25.75 -8.62 1.34
C ARG A 387 26.72 -8.18 0.23
N ALA A 388 26.25 -8.18 -1.02
CA ALA A 388 27.07 -7.79 -2.18
C ALA A 388 27.43 -6.30 -2.20
N ALA A 389 26.62 -5.46 -1.54
CA ALA A 389 26.92 -4.04 -1.32
C ALA A 389 27.90 -3.81 -0.14
N GLY A 390 28.24 -4.85 0.64
CA GLY A 390 29.08 -4.71 1.82
C GLY A 390 28.37 -4.01 3.00
N ALA A 391 27.04 -4.04 3.03
CA ALA A 391 26.26 -3.42 4.09
C ALA A 391 26.09 -4.31 5.34
N THR A 392 26.40 -5.60 5.24
CA THR A 392 26.35 -6.54 6.36
C THR A 392 27.79 -6.98 6.71
N ASP A 393 28.09 -7.11 7.99
CA ASP A 393 29.32 -7.77 8.41
C ASP A 393 29.31 -9.21 7.89
N SER A 394 30.38 -9.61 7.16
CA SER A 394 30.53 -10.99 6.72
C SER A 394 30.54 -11.87 7.95
N PRO A 395 29.73 -12.93 8.06
CA PRO A 395 30.00 -13.94 9.07
C PRO A 395 31.35 -14.59 8.70
N ASN A 396 32.33 -14.44 9.59
CA ASN A 396 33.54 -15.26 9.58
C ASN A 396 33.19 -16.75 9.66
#